data_6323f7d232b584523ff2ebd9756ee3d6
#
_entry.id   6323f7d232b584523ff2ebd9756ee3d6
#
_cell.length_a   1.000
_cell.length_b   1.000
_cell.length_c   1.000
_cell.angle_alpha   90.00
_cell.angle_beta   90.00
_cell.angle_gamma   90.00
#
_symmetry.space_group_name_H-M   'P 1'
#
loop_
_entity.id
_entity.type
_entity.pdbx_description
1 polymer ?
#
loop_
_entity_poly.entity_id
_entity_poly.type
_entity_poly.pdbx_seq_one_letter_code
_entity_poly.pdbx_strand_id
1 'polypeptide(L)' 'MFLQQKPIPGYWYSNFSGQLIQVRAILYISGKRTRIVLEDIHGKRSHVDVVSWRDMDLVLHSPVIEQRHAMQDF' A
#
# COMPACT_ATOMS: atom_id res chain seq x y z
N MET A 1 -6.75 2.49 20.48
CA MET A 1 -7.27 2.05 19.32
C MET A 1 -6.48 2.50 18.17
N PHE A 2 -6.40 1.77 17.18
CA PHE A 2 -5.68 2.19 16.05
C PHE A 2 -6.54 2.11 14.83
N LEU A 3 -6.16 2.88 13.83
CA LEU A 3 -6.91 2.96 12.64
C LEU A 3 -6.38 1.97 11.64
N GLN A 4 -7.29 1.36 10.90
CA GLN A 4 -6.90 0.50 9.85
C GLN A 4 -6.72 1.33 8.61
N GLN A 5 -5.63 1.13 7.91
CA GLN A 5 -5.39 1.85 6.68
C GLN A 5 -6.09 1.14 5.55
N LYS A 6 -6.77 1.88 4.71
CA LYS A 6 -7.39 1.31 3.53
C LYS A 6 -6.35 1.14 2.47
N PRO A 7 -6.39 0.06 1.70
CA PRO A 7 -5.46 -0.08 0.60
C PRO A 7 -5.92 0.81 -0.56
N ILE A 8 -5.12 1.79 -0.89
CA ILE A 8 -5.43 2.73 -1.96
C ILE A 8 -4.39 2.57 -3.06
N PRO A 9 -4.79 2.23 -4.27
CA PRO A 9 -3.82 2.03 -5.35
C PRO A 9 -2.93 3.24 -5.56
N GLY A 10 -1.67 3.00 -5.71
CA GLY A 10 -0.67 4.05 -5.90
C GLY A 10 -0.04 4.55 -4.63
N TYR A 11 -0.65 4.26 -3.49
CA TYR A 11 -0.12 4.77 -2.23
C TYR A 11 0.93 3.83 -1.67
N TRP A 12 1.86 4.41 -0.93
CA TRP A 12 2.92 3.66 -0.29
C TRP A 12 2.62 3.49 1.19
N TYR A 13 2.97 2.33 1.70
CA TYR A 13 2.75 2.00 3.11
C TYR A 13 4.03 1.42 3.66
N SER A 14 4.20 1.48 4.97
CA SER A 14 5.35 0.87 5.59
C SER A 14 4.90 -0.06 6.70
N ASN A 15 5.64 -1.14 6.90
CA ASN A 15 5.35 -2.04 7.99
C ASN A 15 6.25 -1.62 9.15
N PHE A 16 6.11 -2.32 10.27
CA PHE A 16 6.86 -1.90 11.43
C PHE A 16 8.35 -2.16 11.29
N SER A 17 8.78 -2.92 10.30
CA SER A 17 10.19 -3.10 10.02
C SER A 17 10.73 -1.98 9.14
N GLY A 18 9.89 -1.08 8.71
CA GLY A 18 10.33 0.00 7.84
C GLY A 18 10.35 -0.31 6.37
N GLN A 19 9.87 -1.48 5.97
CA GLN A 19 9.84 -1.82 4.56
C GLN A 19 8.70 -1.09 3.88
N LEU A 20 8.96 -0.59 2.67
CA LEU A 20 7.95 0.13 1.92
C LEU A 20 7.27 -0.79 0.93
N ILE A 21 5.96 -0.67 0.85
CA ILE A 21 5.14 -1.49 -0.02
C ILE A 21 4.13 -0.59 -0.69
N GLN A 22 3.98 -0.72 -1.98
CA GLN A 22 2.99 0.07 -2.70
C GLN A 22 1.81 -0.81 -3.10
N VAL A 23 0.61 -0.28 -2.95
CA VAL A 23 -0.57 -0.97 -3.43
C VAL A 23 -0.65 -0.69 -4.92
N ARG A 24 -0.69 -1.75 -5.73
CA ARG A 24 -0.73 -1.59 -7.17
C ARG A 24 -2.14 -1.71 -7.73
N ALA A 25 -2.94 -2.57 -7.15
CA ALA A 25 -4.29 -2.77 -7.63
C ALA A 25 -5.14 -3.43 -6.57
N ILE A 26 -6.44 -3.31 -6.71
CA ILE A 26 -7.36 -4.00 -5.84
C ILE A 26 -8.29 -4.77 -6.75
N LEU A 27 -8.38 -6.07 -6.52
CA LEU A 27 -9.23 -6.93 -7.31
C LEU A 27 -10.55 -7.13 -6.58
N TYR A 28 -11.63 -6.99 -7.33
CA TYR A 28 -12.95 -7.12 -6.76
C TYR A 28 -13.67 -8.31 -7.36
N ILE A 29 -14.43 -9.00 -6.55
CA ILE A 29 -15.28 -10.08 -7.02
C ILE A 29 -16.65 -9.81 -6.45
N SER A 30 -17.65 -9.72 -7.32
CA SER A 30 -19.02 -9.42 -6.92
C SER A 30 -19.10 -8.12 -6.11
N GLY A 31 -18.32 -7.14 -6.48
CA GLY A 31 -18.36 -5.85 -5.83
C GLY A 31 -17.60 -5.77 -4.51
N LYS A 32 -16.99 -6.87 -4.08
CA LYS A 32 -16.25 -6.87 -2.83
C LYS A 32 -14.77 -6.93 -3.09
N ARG A 33 -14.00 -6.22 -2.27
CA ARG A 33 -12.56 -6.31 -2.37
C ARG A 33 -12.14 -7.71 -1.97
N THR A 34 -11.40 -8.36 -2.81
CA THR A 34 -11.01 -9.73 -2.57
C THR A 34 -9.52 -9.89 -2.44
N ARG A 35 -8.76 -9.22 -3.30
CA ARG A 35 -7.34 -9.32 -3.26
C ARG A 35 -6.70 -7.98 -3.45
N ILE A 36 -5.53 -7.79 -2.87
CA ILE A 36 -4.79 -6.56 -2.97
C ILE A 36 -3.43 -6.92 -3.53
N VAL A 37 -3.06 -6.29 -4.63
CA VAL A 37 -1.78 -6.54 -5.28
C VAL A 37 -0.78 -5.54 -4.73
N LEU A 38 0.31 -6.05 -4.20
CA LEU A 38 1.35 -5.22 -3.59
C LEU A 38 2.64 -5.34 -4.38
N GLU A 39 3.46 -4.33 -4.29
CA GLU A 39 4.75 -4.35 -4.94
C GLU A 39 5.77 -3.68 -4.01
N ASP A 40 6.92 -4.31 -3.81
CA ASP A 40 7.93 -3.72 -2.94
C ASP A 40 8.85 -2.82 -3.77
N ILE A 41 9.86 -2.24 -3.13
CA ILE A 41 10.73 -1.30 -3.82
C ILE A 41 11.62 -1.97 -4.85
N HIS A 42 11.69 -3.27 -4.83
CA HIS A 42 12.47 -4.01 -5.83
C HIS A 42 11.62 -4.48 -6.99
N GLY A 43 10.34 -4.11 -6.99
CA GLY A 43 9.45 -4.51 -8.07
C GLY A 43 8.84 -5.88 -7.89
N LYS A 44 9.04 -6.51 -6.75
CA LYS A 44 8.48 -7.83 -6.53
C LYS A 44 7.02 -7.69 -6.12
N ARG A 45 6.14 -8.38 -6.80
CA ARG A 45 4.72 -8.32 -6.53
C ARG A 45 4.24 -9.50 -5.71
N SER A 46 3.23 -9.24 -4.91
CA SER A 46 2.58 -10.28 -4.16
C SER A 46 1.11 -9.96 -4.05
N HIS A 47 0.32 -10.94 -3.67
CA HIS A 47 -1.12 -10.78 -3.54
C HIS A 47 -1.50 -11.15 -2.11
N VAL A 48 -2.34 -10.35 -1.50
CA VAL A 48 -2.84 -10.67 -0.17
C VAL A 48 -4.34 -10.48 -0.17
N ASP A 49 -5.03 -11.17 0.71
CA ASP A 49 -6.45 -10.95 0.84
C ASP A 49 -6.68 -9.84 1.86
N VAL A 50 -7.93 -9.46 2.06
CA VAL A 50 -8.25 -8.33 2.92
C VAL A 50 -7.88 -8.60 4.37
N VAL A 51 -8.04 -9.82 4.82
CA VAL A 51 -7.71 -10.15 6.20
C VAL A 51 -6.21 -10.04 6.43
N SER A 52 -5.42 -10.56 5.48
CA SER A 52 -3.98 -10.46 5.59
C SER A 52 -3.52 -9.02 5.53
N TRP A 53 -4.18 -8.19 4.71
CA TRP A 53 -3.84 -6.78 4.65
C TRP A 53 -3.99 -6.14 6.02
N ARG A 54 -5.09 -6.44 6.72
CA ARG A 54 -5.29 -5.86 8.02
C ARG A 54 -4.26 -6.35 9.02
N ASP A 55 -3.89 -7.62 8.91
CA ASP A 55 -2.94 -8.19 9.84
C ASP A 55 -1.54 -7.65 9.64
N MET A 56 -1.24 -7.12 8.47
CA MET A 56 0.06 -6.55 8.22
C MET A 56 0.26 -5.25 8.98
N ASP A 57 -0.83 -4.65 9.42
CA ASP A 57 -0.77 -3.45 10.26
C ASP A 57 0.09 -2.36 9.62
N LEU A 58 -0.17 -2.11 8.36
CA LEU A 58 0.61 -1.12 7.62
C LEU A 58 0.18 0.29 7.93
N VAL A 59 1.13 1.19 7.82
CA VAL A 59 0.88 2.60 8.06
C VAL A 59 1.07 3.35 6.76
N LEU A 60 0.18 4.24 6.45
CA LEU A 60 0.29 5.03 5.24
C LEU A 60 1.55 5.88 5.32
N HIS A 61 2.41 5.69 4.33
CA HIS A 61 3.65 6.41 4.33
C HIS A 61 3.47 7.74 3.61
N SER A 62 3.13 7.70 2.35
CA SER A 62 2.88 8.91 1.59
C SER A 62 2.45 8.55 0.20
N PRO A 63 1.44 9.24 -0.32
CA PRO A 63 1.05 8.98 -1.70
C PRO A 63 1.86 9.83 -2.65
N VAL A 64 2.61 10.78 -2.14
CA VAL A 64 3.29 11.68 -3.02
C VAL A 64 4.71 11.84 -2.74
N ILE A 65 5.32 10.77 -2.25
CA ILE A 65 6.69 10.83 -2.00
C ILE A 65 7.45 11.39 -3.09
N GLU A 66 7.24 10.89 -4.21
CA GLU A 66 8.03 11.26 -5.25
C GLU A 66 7.76 12.60 -5.72
N GLN A 67 6.62 13.00 -5.67
CA GLN A 67 6.45 14.19 -6.23
C GLN A 67 6.89 15.28 -5.43
N ARG A 68 7.00 15.09 -4.22
CA ARG A 68 7.32 16.08 -3.49
C ARG A 68 8.55 16.61 -3.71
N HIS A 69 9.45 15.99 -4.01
CA HIS A 69 10.60 16.47 -4.18
C HIS A 69 10.83 16.88 -5.39
N ALA A 70 10.15 16.31 -6.02
CA ALA A 70 10.41 16.65 -7.25
C ALA A 70 10.22 18.01 -7.43
N MET A 71 9.46 18.48 -7.11
CA MET A 71 9.23 19.63 -7.40
C MET A 71 9.69 20.56 -6.67
N GLN A 72 10.07 20.47 -5.89
CA GLN A 72 10.43 21.38 -5.23
C GLN A 72 11.50 21.86 -5.32
N ASP A 73 11.95 21.63 -5.67
CA ASP A 73 12.89 22.04 -5.80
C ASP A 73 12.96 22.91 -6.41
N PHE A 74 12.71 23.25 -6.53
CA PHE A 74 12.81 24.03 -7.20
C PHE A 74 12.88 24.82 -7.09
#